data_454609c0d1d25d83c53a263fffb232b6
#
_entry.id   454609c0d1d25d83c53a263fffb232b6
#
_cell.length_a   1.000
_cell.length_b   1.000
_cell.length_c   1.000
_cell.angle_alpha   90.00
_cell.angle_beta   90.00
_cell.angle_gamma   90.00
#
_symmetry.space_group_name_H-M   'P 1'
#
loop_
_entity.id
_entity.type
_entity.pdbx_description
1 polymer ?
#
loop_
_entity_poly.entity_id
_entity_poly.type
_entity_poly.pdbx_seq_one_letter_code
_entity_poly.pdbx_strand_id
1 'polypeptide(L)'
;MSFTSELRENLPYIALDLPLSVYTQDFVHATSDMVPIHWHNEIQLTWVISGSLEYRVNNKTFHLTPNTLLFVNPHQLHTSKTIDQDTHSLCLNFTDSLFIDYIQTHFINPITQNPSLAYAMLPLQPNQLKQLQSFIELDDTPFHHLEVINFIMEIIEQLYPLTKEESKPVNKKELALFYAMIEYIHSHYDKQLTVTAIAKQAFTNKNRCTALFNKYASTSPIKYLNNYRLNQAKDLLLQTSQSVSDISLAVGFNQLSHFIELFRLNYGLSPLKYRTFHSKTICNDAIEK
;
A
#
# COMPACT_ATOMS: atom_id res chain seq x y z
N MET A 1 -6.42 8.17 3.75
CA MET A 1 -4.99 8.02 3.38
C MET A 1 -4.67 9.08 2.34
N SER A 2 -3.70 9.96 2.62
CA SER A 2 -3.27 10.97 1.65
C SER A 2 -1.94 10.55 1.07
N PHE A 3 -1.92 10.24 -0.23
CA PHE A 3 -0.66 10.02 -0.94
C PHE A 3 -0.08 11.38 -1.33
N THR A 4 1.17 11.62 -0.97
CA THR A 4 1.93 12.75 -1.51
C THR A 4 2.30 12.47 -2.96
N SER A 5 2.85 13.46 -3.67
CA SER A 5 3.34 13.36 -5.05
C SER A 5 4.38 12.25 -5.28
N GLU A 6 4.87 11.64 -4.22
CA GLU A 6 5.71 10.44 -4.17
C GLU A 6 4.81 9.24 -3.88
N LEU A 7 5.11 8.04 -4.39
CA LEU A 7 4.46 6.76 -4.00
C LEU A 7 4.53 6.51 -2.48
N ARG A 8 5.14 7.41 -1.79
CA ARG A 8 5.24 7.39 -0.36
C ARG A 8 3.88 7.71 0.23
N GLU A 9 3.31 6.76 0.90
CA GLU A 9 2.16 6.96 1.75
C GLU A 9 2.58 7.75 2.99
N ASN A 10 1.85 8.81 3.32
CA ASN A 10 1.96 9.47 4.60
C ASN A 10 0.90 8.88 5.52
N LEU A 11 1.37 8.10 6.48
CA LEU A 11 0.52 7.46 7.47
C LEU A 11 0.28 8.42 8.64
N PRO A 12 -0.98 8.64 9.05
CA PRO A 12 -1.26 9.39 10.27
C PRO A 12 -0.81 8.57 11.48
N TYR A 13 0.08 9.09 12.28
CA TYR A 13 0.44 8.48 13.55
C TYR A 13 -0.64 8.73 14.61
N ILE A 14 -0.76 7.81 15.57
CA ILE A 14 -1.71 7.90 16.68
C ILE A 14 -1.46 9.16 17.49
N ALA A 15 -0.18 9.50 17.74
CA ALA A 15 0.23 10.74 18.39
C ALA A 15 1.50 11.31 17.74
N LEU A 16 1.76 12.62 17.92
CA LEU A 16 2.90 13.30 17.30
C LEU A 16 4.26 12.71 17.72
N ASP A 17 4.34 12.20 18.94
CA ASP A 17 5.54 11.61 19.56
C ASP A 17 5.53 10.07 19.55
N LEU A 18 4.48 9.45 18.98
CA LEU A 18 4.36 8.00 18.84
C LEU A 18 4.32 7.61 17.35
N PRO A 19 5.45 7.20 16.76
CA PRO A 19 5.54 6.86 15.33
C PRO A 19 4.92 5.49 15.02
N LEU A 20 3.65 5.35 15.36
CA LEU A 20 2.79 4.18 15.23
C LEU A 20 1.47 4.61 14.60
N SER A 21 1.02 3.86 13.61
CA SER A 21 -0.29 4.00 12.96
C SER A 21 -1.02 2.67 13.02
N VAL A 22 -2.27 2.69 13.48
CA VAL A 22 -3.15 1.52 13.53
C VAL A 22 -4.46 1.90 12.86
N TYR A 23 -4.88 1.14 11.85
CA TYR A 23 -6.14 1.41 11.15
C TYR A 23 -6.69 0.17 10.46
N THR A 24 -8.00 0.15 10.26
CA THR A 24 -8.69 -0.86 9.46
C THR A 24 -8.88 -0.38 8.02
N GLN A 25 -8.93 -1.33 7.09
CA GLN A 25 -9.23 -1.10 5.68
C GLN A 25 -10.36 -2.02 5.24
N ASP A 26 -11.32 -1.44 4.54
CA ASP A 26 -12.45 -2.15 3.95
C ASP A 26 -12.29 -2.21 2.43
N PHE A 27 -12.44 -3.40 1.88
CA PHE A 27 -12.38 -3.66 0.45
C PHE A 27 -13.72 -4.21 0.00
N VAL A 28 -14.41 -3.47 -0.86
CA VAL A 28 -15.67 -3.89 -1.45
C VAL A 28 -15.41 -4.66 -2.73
N HIS A 29 -15.75 -5.94 -2.75
CA HIS A 29 -15.51 -6.82 -3.91
C HIS A 29 -16.23 -6.33 -5.17
N ALA A 30 -17.47 -5.87 -5.04
CA ALA A 30 -18.28 -5.38 -6.16
C ALA A 30 -17.66 -4.20 -6.92
N THR A 31 -16.75 -3.43 -6.28
CA THR A 31 -16.00 -2.32 -6.86
C THR A 31 -14.56 -2.68 -7.21
N SER A 32 -14.16 -3.94 -7.01
CA SER A 32 -12.78 -4.40 -7.19
C SER A 32 -11.78 -3.53 -6.46
N ASP A 33 -12.11 -3.16 -5.22
CA ASP A 33 -11.30 -2.24 -4.42
C ASP A 33 -9.89 -2.77 -4.23
N MET A 34 -8.95 -1.84 -4.35
CA MET A 34 -7.52 -2.11 -4.22
C MET A 34 -6.80 -0.96 -3.55
N VAL A 35 -5.77 -1.28 -2.80
CA VAL A 35 -4.74 -0.31 -2.42
C VAL A 35 -3.77 -0.17 -3.58
N PRO A 36 -3.55 1.05 -4.11
CA PRO A 36 -2.58 1.29 -5.17
C PRO A 36 -1.20 0.77 -4.79
N ILE A 37 -0.37 0.51 -5.79
CA ILE A 37 1.03 0.20 -5.53
C ILE A 37 1.70 1.43 -4.91
N HIS A 38 2.31 1.24 -3.75
CA HIS A 38 2.95 2.29 -2.96
C HIS A 38 4.12 1.72 -2.14
N TRP A 39 4.81 2.59 -1.43
CA TRP A 39 5.81 2.27 -0.43
C TRP A 39 5.78 3.33 0.69
N HIS A 40 6.34 3.02 1.83
CA HIS A 40 6.51 3.95 2.95
C HIS A 40 7.78 3.60 3.75
N ASN A 41 8.16 4.48 4.67
CA ASN A 41 9.36 4.31 5.48
C ASN A 41 9.10 3.39 6.68
N GLU A 42 7.86 3.15 6.99
CA GLU A 42 7.41 2.35 8.13
C GLU A 42 7.55 0.85 7.81
N ILE A 43 7.78 0.07 8.85
CA ILE A 43 7.51 -1.37 8.85
C ILE A 43 6.00 -1.53 8.87
N GLN A 44 5.48 -2.44 8.05
CA GLN A 44 4.04 -2.74 8.03
C GLN A 44 3.77 -4.17 8.46
N LEU A 45 2.75 -4.31 9.31
CA LEU A 45 2.10 -5.57 9.64
C LEU A 45 0.67 -5.51 9.16
N THR A 46 0.25 -6.46 8.32
CA THR A 46 -1.12 -6.53 7.80
C THR A 46 -1.75 -7.85 8.18
N TRP A 47 -2.92 -7.77 8.79
CA TRP A 47 -3.76 -8.92 9.12
C TRP A 47 -5.13 -8.81 8.46
N VAL A 48 -5.59 -9.89 7.81
CA VAL A 48 -6.96 -10.01 7.30
C VAL A 48 -7.88 -10.43 8.42
N ILE A 49 -8.86 -9.58 8.76
CA ILE A 49 -9.89 -9.87 9.76
C ILE A 49 -10.90 -10.86 9.21
N SER A 50 -11.40 -10.59 7.99
CA SER A 50 -12.32 -11.44 7.25
C SER A 50 -12.13 -11.28 5.74
N GLY A 51 -12.49 -12.28 4.97
CA GLY A 51 -12.26 -12.31 3.53
C GLY A 51 -10.87 -12.79 3.15
N SER A 52 -10.36 -12.31 2.02
CA SER A 52 -9.02 -12.63 1.52
C SER A 52 -8.49 -11.54 0.60
N LEU A 53 -7.18 -11.29 0.63
CA LEU A 53 -6.50 -10.33 -0.22
C LEU A 53 -5.50 -11.04 -1.14
N GLU A 54 -5.52 -10.68 -2.43
CA GLU A 54 -4.35 -10.82 -3.26
C GLU A 54 -3.39 -9.69 -2.87
N TYR A 55 -2.28 -10.05 -2.28
CA TYR A 55 -1.25 -9.13 -1.84
C TYR A 55 0.00 -9.29 -2.69
N ARG A 56 0.60 -8.19 -3.11
CA ARG A 56 1.86 -8.22 -3.85
C ARG A 56 2.90 -7.35 -3.18
N VAL A 57 4.08 -7.92 -2.97
CA VAL A 57 5.27 -7.19 -2.55
C VAL A 57 6.34 -7.36 -3.63
N ASN A 58 6.79 -6.25 -4.20
CA ASN A 58 7.70 -6.22 -5.36
C ASN A 58 7.16 -7.08 -6.52
N ASN A 59 7.84 -8.18 -6.84
CA ASN A 59 7.48 -9.11 -7.92
C ASN A 59 6.84 -10.42 -7.41
N LYS A 60 6.48 -10.50 -6.14
CA LYS A 60 5.85 -11.68 -5.55
C LYS A 60 4.41 -11.40 -5.22
N THR A 61 3.53 -12.28 -5.64
CA THR A 61 2.09 -12.24 -5.35
C THR A 61 1.73 -13.47 -4.51
N PHE A 62 0.90 -13.27 -3.51
CA PHE A 62 0.39 -14.31 -2.61
C PHE A 62 -0.99 -13.95 -2.07
N HIS A 63 -1.69 -14.94 -1.51
CA HIS A 63 -3.00 -14.76 -0.91
C HIS A 63 -2.84 -14.64 0.60
N LEU A 64 -3.38 -13.56 1.16
CA LEU A 64 -3.40 -13.31 2.59
C LEU A 64 -4.78 -13.67 3.15
N THR A 65 -4.79 -14.47 4.20
CA THR A 65 -5.98 -15.00 4.86
C THR A 65 -5.94 -14.71 6.37
N PRO A 66 -7.06 -14.84 7.12
CA PRO A 66 -7.12 -14.49 8.54
C PRO A 66 -6.11 -15.16 9.48
N ASN A 67 -5.55 -16.30 9.09
CA ASN A 67 -4.60 -17.05 9.94
C ASN A 67 -3.13 -16.64 9.76
N THR A 68 -2.87 -15.59 8.98
CA THR A 68 -1.52 -15.18 8.62
C THR A 68 -1.34 -13.69 8.81
N LEU A 69 -0.24 -13.29 9.46
CA LEU A 69 0.22 -11.91 9.53
C LEU A 69 1.26 -11.69 8.44
N LEU A 70 1.07 -10.67 7.64
CA LEU A 70 2.05 -10.23 6.66
C LEU A 70 2.93 -9.13 7.27
N PHE A 71 4.23 -9.36 7.29
CA PHE A 71 5.24 -8.33 7.51
C PHE A 71 5.74 -7.81 6.16
N VAL A 72 5.82 -6.49 6.01
CA VAL A 72 6.45 -5.81 4.86
C VAL A 72 7.53 -4.87 5.38
N ASN A 73 8.75 -5.04 4.85
CA ASN A 73 9.90 -4.23 5.23
C ASN A 73 9.79 -2.80 4.67
N PRO A 74 10.38 -1.76 5.30
CA PRO A 74 10.44 -0.41 4.75
C PRO A 74 10.88 -0.37 3.28
N HIS A 75 10.35 0.61 2.56
CA HIS A 75 10.69 0.87 1.17
C HIS A 75 10.37 -0.26 0.18
N GLN A 76 9.54 -1.25 0.55
CA GLN A 76 9.09 -2.27 -0.40
C GLN A 76 7.84 -1.79 -1.12
N LEU A 77 7.84 -1.92 -2.45
CA LEU A 77 6.64 -1.67 -3.24
C LEU A 77 5.60 -2.74 -2.97
N HIS A 78 4.42 -2.34 -2.57
CA HIS A 78 3.34 -3.28 -2.30
C HIS A 78 1.97 -2.73 -2.73
N THR A 79 1.04 -3.65 -2.90
CA THR A 79 -0.35 -3.40 -3.28
C THR A 79 -1.21 -4.56 -2.82
N SER A 80 -2.47 -4.31 -2.56
CA SER A 80 -3.45 -5.34 -2.20
C SER A 80 -4.77 -5.09 -2.90
N LYS A 81 -5.51 -6.16 -3.17
CA LYS A 81 -6.89 -6.09 -3.68
C LYS A 81 -7.70 -7.24 -3.13
N THR A 82 -9.00 -7.04 -3.00
CA THR A 82 -9.93 -8.14 -2.69
C THR A 82 -10.04 -9.12 -3.87
N ILE A 83 -10.31 -10.40 -3.59
CA ILE A 83 -10.34 -11.45 -4.62
C ILE A 83 -11.78 -11.80 -5.00
N ASP A 84 -12.55 -12.30 -4.06
CA ASP A 84 -13.81 -13.00 -4.30
C ASP A 84 -14.96 -12.54 -3.38
N GLN A 85 -14.67 -11.73 -2.37
CA GLN A 85 -15.64 -11.25 -1.40
C GLN A 85 -15.18 -9.96 -0.73
N ASP A 86 -16.09 -9.27 -0.05
CA ASP A 86 -15.73 -8.13 0.78
C ASP A 86 -14.73 -8.57 1.84
N THR A 87 -13.72 -7.73 2.04
CA THR A 87 -12.58 -8.07 2.89
C THR A 87 -12.30 -6.92 3.85
N HIS A 88 -12.08 -7.25 5.10
CA HIS A 88 -11.66 -6.32 6.14
C HIS A 88 -10.25 -6.68 6.61
N SER A 89 -9.40 -5.69 6.79
CA SER A 89 -8.02 -5.87 7.26
C SER A 89 -7.64 -4.84 8.30
N LEU A 90 -6.68 -5.19 9.16
CA LEU A 90 -6.01 -4.32 10.11
C LEU A 90 -4.57 -4.13 9.67
N CYS A 91 -4.12 -2.87 9.67
CA CYS A 91 -2.74 -2.49 9.38
C CYS A 91 -2.11 -1.81 10.62
N LEU A 92 -0.92 -2.26 10.97
CA LEU A 92 -0.05 -1.67 11.99
C LEU A 92 1.21 -1.19 11.26
N ASN A 93 1.51 0.12 11.34
CA ASN A 93 2.69 0.69 10.68
C ASN A 93 3.49 1.48 11.71
N PHE A 94 4.81 1.26 11.74
CA PHE A 94 5.68 1.92 12.71
C PHE A 94 7.09 2.11 12.14
N THR A 95 7.81 3.12 12.67
CA THR A 95 9.23 3.31 12.34
C THR A 95 10.12 2.73 13.44
N ASP A 96 11.40 2.59 13.14
CA ASP A 96 12.42 2.18 14.11
C ASP A 96 12.51 3.14 15.31
N SER A 97 12.18 4.42 15.12
CA SER A 97 12.17 5.43 16.19
C SER A 97 11.12 5.18 17.27
N LEU A 98 10.22 4.20 17.10
CA LEU A 98 9.36 3.69 18.18
C LEU A 98 10.15 3.09 19.35
N PHE A 99 11.39 2.68 19.10
CA PHE A 99 12.22 1.96 20.04
C PHE A 99 13.49 2.72 20.39
N ILE A 100 14.06 2.45 21.58
CA ILE A 100 15.35 3.00 22.01
C ILE A 100 16.49 2.46 21.14
N ASP A 101 17.59 3.19 21.06
CA ASP A 101 18.75 2.91 20.20
C ASP A 101 19.29 1.48 20.31
N TYR A 102 19.26 0.91 21.53
CA TYR A 102 19.71 -0.46 21.74
C TYR A 102 18.85 -1.46 20.97
N ILE A 103 17.51 -1.33 21.07
CA ILE A 103 16.58 -2.21 20.36
C ILE A 103 16.67 -2.00 18.84
N GLN A 104 16.76 -0.74 18.42
CA GLN A 104 16.96 -0.42 17.00
C GLN A 104 18.21 -1.14 16.46
N THR A 105 19.36 -0.97 17.12
CA THR A 105 20.64 -1.47 16.62
C THR A 105 20.71 -3.00 16.60
N HIS A 106 20.19 -3.65 17.63
CA HIS A 106 20.39 -5.09 17.81
C HIS A 106 19.27 -5.97 17.25
N PHE A 107 18.07 -5.42 17.06
CA PHE A 107 16.90 -6.19 16.63
C PHE A 107 16.22 -5.64 15.38
N ILE A 108 15.99 -4.32 15.28
CA ILE A 108 15.28 -3.73 14.16
C ILE A 108 16.16 -3.60 12.91
N ASN A 109 17.36 -3.03 13.06
CA ASN A 109 18.28 -2.83 11.94
C ASN A 109 18.68 -4.13 11.24
N PRO A 110 18.94 -5.26 11.93
CA PRO A 110 19.17 -6.53 11.27
C PRO A 110 17.99 -6.99 10.37
N ILE A 111 16.76 -6.65 10.73
CA ILE A 111 15.56 -6.96 9.95
C ILE A 111 15.42 -5.95 8.80
N THR A 112 15.39 -4.66 9.09
CA THR A 112 15.08 -3.60 8.11
C THR A 112 16.18 -3.41 7.07
N GLN A 113 17.43 -3.66 7.43
CA GLN A 113 18.59 -3.54 6.52
C GLN A 113 18.88 -4.86 5.78
N ASN A 114 18.16 -5.94 6.05
CA ASN A 114 18.34 -7.18 5.32
C ASN A 114 17.70 -7.09 3.92
N PRO A 115 18.51 -7.02 2.84
CA PRO A 115 17.98 -6.86 1.49
C PRO A 115 17.17 -8.04 1.00
N SER A 116 17.17 -9.12 1.73
CA SER A 116 16.55 -10.39 1.37
C SER A 116 15.24 -10.62 2.09
N LEU A 117 15.01 -9.88 3.16
CA LEU A 117 13.77 -9.93 3.94
C LEU A 117 12.86 -8.79 3.49
N ALA A 118 12.41 -8.82 2.23
CA ALA A 118 11.46 -7.83 1.73
C ALA A 118 10.09 -7.95 2.41
N TYR A 119 9.68 -9.17 2.76
CA TYR A 119 8.45 -9.50 3.46
C TYR A 119 8.59 -10.87 4.14
N ALA A 120 7.69 -11.15 5.08
CA ALA A 120 7.51 -12.47 5.67
C ALA A 120 6.02 -12.73 5.94
N MET A 121 5.60 -13.98 5.79
CA MET A 121 4.27 -14.45 6.18
C MET A 121 4.43 -15.27 7.46
N LEU A 122 3.84 -14.78 8.55
CA LEU A 122 3.96 -15.38 9.87
C LEU A 122 2.62 -16.06 10.24
N PRO A 123 2.62 -17.33 10.58
CA PRO A 123 1.41 -17.98 11.10
C PRO A 123 1.07 -17.40 12.47
N LEU A 124 -0.20 -17.02 12.65
CA LEU A 124 -0.69 -16.43 13.90
C LEU A 124 -1.03 -17.53 14.93
N GLN A 125 -0.59 -17.30 16.14
CA GLN A 125 -0.97 -18.13 17.30
C GLN A 125 -2.33 -17.63 17.86
N PRO A 126 -3.11 -18.48 18.58
CA PRO A 126 -4.40 -18.08 19.12
C PRO A 126 -4.39 -16.86 20.04
N ASN A 127 -3.33 -16.67 20.82
CA ASN A 127 -3.15 -15.47 21.66
C ASN A 127 -2.93 -14.21 20.81
N GLN A 128 -2.16 -14.30 19.74
CA GLN A 128 -1.90 -13.19 18.80
C GLN A 128 -3.16 -12.78 18.05
N LEU A 129 -4.00 -13.74 17.68
CA LEU A 129 -5.31 -13.44 17.08
C LEU A 129 -6.21 -12.64 18.04
N LYS A 130 -6.21 -12.98 19.34
CA LYS A 130 -6.96 -12.22 20.35
C LYS A 130 -6.41 -10.79 20.53
N GLN A 131 -5.08 -10.63 20.54
CA GLN A 131 -4.44 -9.31 20.59
C GLN A 131 -4.81 -8.47 19.37
N LEU A 132 -4.72 -9.03 18.15
CA LEU A 132 -5.11 -8.32 16.93
C LEU A 132 -6.59 -7.94 16.90
N GLN A 133 -7.47 -8.80 17.44
CA GLN A 133 -8.89 -8.49 17.57
C GLN A 133 -9.14 -7.31 18.52
N SER A 134 -8.40 -7.19 19.63
CA SER A 134 -8.54 -6.04 20.55
C SER A 134 -8.04 -4.72 19.92
N PHE A 135 -7.20 -4.78 18.89
CA PHE A 135 -6.71 -3.58 18.20
C PHE A 135 -7.68 -3.02 17.16
N ILE A 136 -8.77 -3.72 16.82
CA ILE A 136 -9.80 -3.22 15.89
C ILE A 136 -10.56 -2.04 16.49
N GLU A 137 -10.83 -2.09 17.80
CA GLU A 137 -11.54 -1.05 18.56
C GLU A 137 -10.56 -0.37 19.52
N LEU A 138 -9.43 0.10 18.98
CA LEU A 138 -8.37 0.66 19.80
C LEU A 138 -8.82 1.98 20.42
N ASP A 139 -8.97 2.01 21.74
CA ASP A 139 -9.08 3.26 22.49
C ASP A 139 -7.75 4.02 22.45
N ASP A 140 -7.80 5.33 22.27
CA ASP A 140 -6.62 6.20 22.30
C ASP A 140 -6.11 6.37 23.74
N THR A 141 -5.69 5.26 24.36
CA THR A 141 -5.14 5.23 25.70
C THR A 141 -3.70 4.71 25.69
N PRO A 142 -2.82 5.25 26.57
CA PRO A 142 -1.42 4.78 26.66
C PRO A 142 -1.27 3.29 26.94
N PHE A 143 -2.24 2.66 27.61
CA PHE A 143 -2.20 1.21 27.88
C PHE A 143 -2.42 0.39 26.61
N HIS A 144 -3.37 0.78 25.76
CA HIS A 144 -3.58 0.11 24.47
C HIS A 144 -2.37 0.30 23.53
N HIS A 145 -1.77 1.48 23.52
CA HIS A 145 -0.53 1.70 22.76
C HIS A 145 0.59 0.77 23.23
N LEU A 146 0.71 0.55 24.56
CA LEU A 146 1.69 -0.38 25.11
C LEU A 146 1.40 -1.84 24.70
N GLU A 147 0.13 -2.25 24.64
CA GLU A 147 -0.26 -3.59 24.16
C GLU A 147 0.14 -3.79 22.71
N VAL A 148 -0.07 -2.80 21.84
CA VAL A 148 0.38 -2.84 20.43
C VAL A 148 1.91 -2.92 20.35
N ILE A 149 2.65 -2.14 21.14
CA ILE A 149 4.12 -2.18 21.18
C ILE A 149 4.61 -3.56 21.62
N ASN A 150 4.00 -4.15 22.65
CA ASN A 150 4.35 -5.50 23.11
C ASN A 150 4.10 -6.53 22.02
N PHE A 151 2.97 -6.46 21.31
CA PHE A 151 2.69 -7.33 20.18
C PHE A 151 3.76 -7.17 19.08
N ILE A 152 4.14 -5.94 18.73
CA ILE A 152 5.20 -5.68 17.75
C ILE A 152 6.52 -6.35 18.19
N MET A 153 6.87 -6.29 19.47
CA MET A 153 8.08 -6.93 20.00
C MET A 153 8.03 -8.47 19.82
N GLU A 154 6.89 -9.11 20.07
CA GLU A 154 6.70 -10.55 19.82
C GLU A 154 6.91 -10.90 18.33
N ILE A 155 6.43 -10.03 17.42
CA ILE A 155 6.63 -10.22 15.98
C ILE A 155 8.10 -10.02 15.58
N ILE A 156 8.80 -9.05 16.17
CA ILE A 156 10.24 -8.86 15.96
C ILE A 156 11.04 -10.10 16.39
N GLU A 157 10.68 -10.72 17.50
CA GLU A 157 11.31 -11.98 17.96
C GLU A 157 11.11 -13.11 16.94
N GLN A 158 9.96 -13.20 16.30
CA GLN A 158 9.69 -14.18 15.25
C GLN A 158 10.44 -13.89 13.94
N LEU A 159 10.63 -12.61 13.61
CA LEU A 159 11.33 -12.18 12.39
C LEU A 159 12.85 -12.30 12.51
N TYR A 160 13.40 -12.15 13.71
CA TYR A 160 14.85 -12.08 13.91
C TYR A 160 15.61 -13.34 13.43
N PRO A 161 15.12 -14.58 13.62
CA PRO A 161 15.76 -15.78 13.05
C PRO A 161 15.87 -15.75 11.52
N LEU A 162 14.91 -15.13 10.81
CA LEU A 162 14.90 -15.03 9.36
C LEU A 162 16.03 -14.13 8.81
N THR A 163 16.61 -13.29 9.66
CA THR A 163 17.75 -12.45 9.26
C THR A 163 19.03 -13.23 9.02
N LYS A 164 19.11 -14.47 9.54
CA LYS A 164 20.28 -15.37 9.43
C LYS A 164 20.24 -16.27 8.20
N GLU A 165 19.11 -16.31 7.49
CA GLU A 165 19.00 -17.11 6.28
C GLU A 165 19.75 -16.45 5.13
N GLU A 166 20.62 -17.23 4.46
CA GLU A 166 21.30 -16.78 3.25
C GLU A 166 20.30 -16.57 2.12
N SER A 167 20.21 -15.37 1.63
CA SER A 167 19.26 -15.02 0.60
C SER A 167 19.94 -14.36 -0.61
N LYS A 168 19.32 -14.49 -1.77
CA LYS A 168 19.84 -13.91 -3.01
C LYS A 168 19.84 -12.38 -2.90
N PRO A 169 20.98 -11.73 -3.15
CA PRO A 169 21.06 -10.28 -3.02
C PRO A 169 20.14 -9.57 -3.99
N VAL A 170 19.29 -8.69 -3.46
CA VAL A 170 18.49 -7.77 -4.28
C VAL A 170 19.45 -6.78 -4.95
N ASN A 171 19.29 -6.55 -6.23
CA ASN A 171 20.09 -5.57 -6.96
C ASN A 171 19.66 -4.15 -6.57
N LYS A 172 20.29 -3.61 -5.51
CA LYS A 172 20.02 -2.26 -4.98
C LYS A 172 20.09 -1.16 -6.06
N LYS A 173 21.00 -1.29 -7.05
CA LYS A 173 21.11 -0.32 -8.15
C LYS A 173 19.90 -0.35 -9.07
N GLU A 174 19.40 -1.52 -9.42
CA GLU A 174 18.18 -1.64 -10.23
C GLU A 174 16.96 -1.10 -9.51
N LEU A 175 16.85 -1.39 -8.22
CA LEU A 175 15.73 -0.92 -7.40
C LEU A 175 15.75 0.62 -7.29
N ALA A 176 16.91 1.23 -7.08
CA ALA A 176 17.06 2.69 -7.07
C ALA A 176 16.66 3.34 -8.41
N LEU A 177 17.04 2.74 -9.55
CA LEU A 177 16.59 3.21 -10.87
C LEU A 177 15.07 3.11 -11.01
N PHE A 178 14.49 2.02 -10.51
CA PHE A 178 13.05 1.82 -10.57
C PHE A 178 12.30 2.84 -9.72
N TYR A 179 12.74 3.11 -8.48
CA TYR A 179 12.15 4.14 -7.63
C TYR A 179 12.22 5.54 -8.26
N ALA A 180 13.36 5.92 -8.83
CA ALA A 180 13.48 7.22 -9.52
C ALA A 180 12.48 7.37 -10.68
N MET A 181 12.21 6.31 -11.43
CA MET A 181 11.21 6.32 -12.50
C MET A 181 9.78 6.45 -11.95
N ILE A 182 9.48 5.78 -10.86
CA ILE A 182 8.19 5.82 -10.21
C ILE A 182 7.92 7.20 -9.61
N GLU A 183 8.87 7.76 -8.87
CA GLU A 183 8.80 9.11 -8.33
C GLU A 183 8.53 10.15 -9.43
N TYR A 184 9.19 10.02 -10.56
CA TYR A 184 8.94 10.90 -11.71
C TYR A 184 7.52 10.75 -12.27
N ILE A 185 7.00 9.54 -12.38
CA ILE A 185 5.60 9.32 -12.80
C ILE A 185 4.65 10.03 -11.83
N HIS A 186 4.86 9.89 -10.54
CA HIS A 186 3.98 10.43 -9.51
C HIS A 186 4.00 11.95 -9.44
N SER A 187 5.16 12.56 -9.61
CA SER A 187 5.29 14.03 -9.62
C SER A 187 4.79 14.68 -10.90
N HIS A 188 4.50 13.89 -11.95
CA HIS A 188 4.14 14.41 -13.28
C HIS A 188 2.99 13.63 -13.95
N TYR A 189 2.19 12.87 -13.18
CA TYR A 189 1.14 12.02 -13.74
C TYR A 189 0.07 12.79 -14.51
N ASP A 190 -0.17 14.03 -14.15
CA ASP A 190 -1.09 14.97 -14.80
C ASP A 190 -0.63 15.41 -16.20
N LYS A 191 0.67 15.19 -16.53
CA LYS A 191 1.29 15.61 -17.80
C LYS A 191 1.36 14.45 -18.80
N GLN A 192 1.65 14.79 -20.07
CA GLN A 192 1.91 13.80 -21.10
C GLN A 192 3.26 13.12 -20.88
N LEU A 193 3.24 11.91 -20.37
CA LEU A 193 4.44 11.11 -20.14
C LEU A 193 4.60 10.02 -21.20
N THR A 194 5.83 9.85 -21.68
CA THR A 194 6.24 8.73 -22.54
C THR A 194 7.22 7.83 -21.80
N VAL A 195 7.31 6.55 -22.21
CA VAL A 195 8.29 5.61 -21.63
C VAL A 195 9.73 6.16 -21.75
N THR A 196 10.01 6.89 -22.82
CA THR A 196 11.33 7.52 -23.03
C THR A 196 11.59 8.63 -22.01
N ALA A 197 10.58 9.47 -21.71
CA ALA A 197 10.71 10.52 -20.70
C ALA A 197 10.93 9.93 -19.29
N ILE A 198 10.17 8.89 -18.95
CA ILE A 198 10.31 8.17 -17.68
C ILE A 198 11.71 7.54 -17.55
N ALA A 199 12.19 6.85 -18.59
CA ALA A 199 13.50 6.22 -18.59
C ALA A 199 14.64 7.22 -18.42
N LYS A 200 14.53 8.40 -19.02
CA LYS A 200 15.53 9.46 -18.97
C LYS A 200 15.80 9.96 -17.54
N GLN A 201 14.79 9.98 -16.69
CA GLN A 201 14.93 10.41 -15.28
C GLN A 201 15.83 9.49 -14.45
N ALA A 202 15.84 8.20 -14.78
CA ALA A 202 16.71 7.22 -14.15
C ALA A 202 17.99 6.97 -14.98
N PHE A 203 18.39 7.90 -15.86
CA PHE A 203 19.56 7.78 -16.72
C PHE A 203 19.63 6.42 -17.46
N THR A 204 18.49 5.92 -17.92
CA THR A 204 18.38 4.62 -18.57
C THR A 204 17.62 4.69 -19.90
N ASN A 205 17.53 3.58 -20.62
CA ASN A 205 16.84 3.50 -21.89
C ASN A 205 15.43 2.86 -21.73
N LYS A 206 14.60 3.03 -22.77
CA LYS A 206 13.22 2.53 -22.83
C LYS A 206 13.10 1.03 -22.53
N ASN A 207 14.01 0.21 -23.06
CA ASN A 207 13.95 -1.24 -22.89
C ASN A 207 14.22 -1.65 -21.44
N ARG A 208 15.25 -1.04 -20.81
CA ARG A 208 15.56 -1.29 -19.41
C ARG A 208 14.46 -0.73 -18.49
N CYS A 209 13.88 0.42 -18.80
CA CYS A 209 12.71 0.94 -18.07
C CYS A 209 11.58 -0.10 -18.09
N THR A 210 11.16 -0.59 -19.26
CA THR A 210 10.11 -1.60 -19.39
C THR A 210 10.46 -2.89 -18.64
N ALA A 211 11.71 -3.35 -18.72
CA ALA A 211 12.16 -4.54 -18.01
C ALA A 211 12.08 -4.37 -16.47
N LEU A 212 12.44 -3.20 -15.94
CA LEU A 212 12.36 -2.91 -14.51
C LEU A 212 10.89 -2.83 -14.03
N PHE A 213 10.01 -2.19 -14.81
CA PHE A 213 8.57 -2.18 -14.48
C PHE A 213 7.96 -3.59 -14.51
N ASN A 214 8.30 -4.42 -15.49
CA ASN A 214 7.86 -5.80 -15.53
C ASN A 214 8.41 -6.62 -14.34
N LYS A 215 9.67 -6.36 -13.96
CA LYS A 215 10.34 -7.07 -12.87
C LYS A 215 9.76 -6.70 -11.50
N TYR A 216 9.60 -5.40 -11.22
CA TYR A 216 9.26 -4.91 -9.87
C TYR A 216 7.78 -4.55 -9.70
N ALA A 217 7.07 -4.17 -10.76
CA ALA A 217 5.66 -3.81 -10.73
C ALA A 217 4.74 -4.79 -11.49
N SER A 218 5.29 -5.82 -12.15
CA SER A 218 4.54 -6.78 -12.99
C SER A 218 3.62 -6.13 -14.02
N THR A 219 4.02 -4.95 -14.52
CA THR A 219 3.24 -4.15 -15.47
C THR A 219 4.14 -3.33 -16.38
N SER A 220 3.59 -2.74 -17.45
CA SER A 220 4.33 -1.78 -18.26
C SER A 220 4.31 -0.37 -17.64
N PRO A 221 5.30 0.52 -17.97
CA PRO A 221 5.35 1.88 -17.43
C PRO A 221 4.07 2.70 -17.69
N ILE A 222 3.48 2.59 -18.89
CA ILE A 222 2.26 3.34 -19.24
C ILE A 222 1.02 2.76 -18.54
N LYS A 223 0.92 1.44 -18.42
CA LYS A 223 -0.18 0.83 -17.65
C LYS A 223 -0.09 1.21 -16.18
N TYR A 224 1.12 1.27 -15.63
CA TYR A 224 1.37 1.77 -14.28
C TYR A 224 0.89 3.23 -14.12
N LEU A 225 1.32 4.13 -15.02
CA LEU A 225 0.89 5.53 -15.03
C LEU A 225 -0.65 5.65 -15.10
N ASN A 226 -1.30 4.88 -15.98
CA ASN A 226 -2.75 4.94 -16.10
C ASN A 226 -3.46 4.45 -14.84
N ASN A 227 -2.99 3.38 -14.21
CA ASN A 227 -3.53 2.91 -12.94
C ASN A 227 -3.39 3.95 -11.84
N TYR A 228 -2.24 4.63 -11.77
CA TYR A 228 -2.03 5.71 -10.82
C TYR A 228 -3.01 6.88 -11.05
N ARG A 229 -3.18 7.32 -12.30
CA ARG A 229 -4.17 8.35 -12.68
C ARG A 229 -5.59 7.98 -12.28
N LEU A 230 -5.97 6.71 -12.48
CA LEU A 230 -7.30 6.21 -12.12
C LEU A 230 -7.52 6.23 -10.60
N ASN A 231 -6.49 5.94 -9.79
CA ASN A 231 -6.59 6.06 -8.35
C ASN A 231 -6.76 7.52 -7.91
N GLN A 232 -5.98 8.44 -8.46
CA GLN A 232 -6.16 9.88 -8.19
C GLN A 232 -7.57 10.36 -8.61
N ALA A 233 -8.08 9.87 -9.75
CA ALA A 233 -9.43 10.17 -10.18
C ALA A 233 -10.49 9.61 -9.23
N LYS A 234 -10.29 8.42 -8.68
CA LYS A 234 -11.18 7.80 -7.68
C LYS A 234 -11.32 8.71 -6.46
N ASP A 235 -10.21 9.20 -5.92
CA ASP A 235 -10.21 10.08 -4.75
C ASP A 235 -10.92 11.41 -5.06
N LEU A 236 -10.67 12.02 -6.21
CA LEU A 236 -11.37 13.25 -6.64
C LEU A 236 -12.88 13.02 -6.85
N LEU A 237 -13.29 11.85 -7.36
CA LEU A 237 -14.70 11.51 -7.50
C LEU A 237 -15.44 11.44 -6.16
N LEU A 238 -14.78 10.98 -5.11
CA LEU A 238 -15.37 10.82 -3.78
C LEU A 238 -15.31 12.10 -2.95
N GLN A 239 -14.24 12.88 -3.11
CA GLN A 239 -13.97 14.07 -2.28
C GLN A 239 -14.47 15.38 -2.87
N THR A 240 -14.82 15.42 -4.16
CA THR A 240 -15.20 16.66 -4.85
C THR A 240 -16.48 16.52 -5.66
N SER A 241 -17.10 17.66 -5.97
CA SER A 241 -18.24 17.74 -6.90
C SER A 241 -17.83 18.00 -8.36
N GLN A 242 -16.54 17.95 -8.69
CA GLN A 242 -16.04 18.19 -10.05
C GLN A 242 -16.69 17.24 -11.07
N SER A 243 -16.85 17.71 -12.31
CA SER A 243 -17.39 16.85 -13.37
C SER A 243 -16.42 15.70 -13.71
N VAL A 244 -16.96 14.60 -14.21
CA VAL A 244 -16.15 13.46 -14.66
C VAL A 244 -15.16 13.87 -15.75
N SER A 245 -15.53 14.82 -16.60
CA SER A 245 -14.68 15.38 -17.64
C SER A 245 -13.51 16.17 -17.05
N ASP A 246 -13.78 17.04 -16.09
CA ASP A 246 -12.75 17.86 -15.45
C ASP A 246 -11.76 16.98 -14.67
N ILE A 247 -12.26 15.99 -13.94
CA ILE A 247 -11.40 15.00 -13.24
C ILE A 247 -10.51 14.25 -14.24
N SER A 248 -11.10 13.77 -15.36
CA SER A 248 -10.33 13.09 -16.40
C SER A 248 -9.15 13.93 -16.91
N LEU A 249 -9.38 15.20 -17.17
CA LEU A 249 -8.34 16.14 -17.60
C LEU A 249 -7.33 16.43 -16.49
N ALA A 250 -7.81 16.68 -15.27
CA ALA A 250 -6.95 16.98 -14.12
C ALA A 250 -5.97 15.86 -13.80
N VAL A 251 -6.36 14.59 -14.00
CA VAL A 251 -5.46 13.46 -13.79
C VAL A 251 -4.64 13.07 -15.04
N GLY A 252 -4.72 13.86 -16.12
CA GLY A 252 -3.84 13.73 -17.29
C GLY A 252 -4.34 12.82 -18.42
N PHE A 253 -5.64 12.46 -18.46
CA PHE A 253 -6.21 11.79 -19.63
C PHE A 253 -6.65 12.81 -20.68
N ASN A 254 -6.22 12.61 -21.93
CA ASN A 254 -6.59 13.49 -23.05
C ASN A 254 -7.93 13.12 -23.69
N GLN A 255 -8.42 11.90 -23.45
CA GLN A 255 -9.65 11.38 -24.03
C GLN A 255 -10.56 10.85 -22.93
N LEU A 256 -11.71 11.49 -22.76
CA LEU A 256 -12.70 11.09 -21.75
C LEU A 256 -13.21 9.66 -21.95
N SER A 257 -13.40 9.22 -23.20
CA SER A 257 -13.85 7.85 -23.51
C SER A 257 -12.85 6.80 -23.02
N HIS A 258 -11.55 7.03 -23.27
CA HIS A 258 -10.48 6.14 -22.80
C HIS A 258 -10.39 6.12 -21.25
N PHE A 259 -10.56 7.27 -20.59
CA PHE A 259 -10.64 7.35 -19.13
C PHE A 259 -11.80 6.51 -18.59
N ILE A 260 -13.02 6.71 -19.13
CA ILE A 260 -14.23 5.98 -18.67
C ILE A 260 -14.07 4.46 -18.86
N GLU A 261 -13.52 4.04 -19.99
CA GLU A 261 -13.27 2.62 -20.29
C GLU A 261 -12.29 2.01 -19.28
N LEU A 262 -11.13 2.64 -19.09
CA LEU A 262 -10.12 2.15 -18.16
C LEU A 262 -10.62 2.17 -16.70
N PHE A 263 -11.35 3.21 -16.31
CA PHE A 263 -11.96 3.31 -14.99
C PHE A 263 -12.92 2.14 -14.75
N ARG A 264 -13.82 1.87 -15.72
CA ARG A 264 -14.75 0.75 -15.65
C ARG A 264 -14.05 -0.60 -15.59
N LEU A 265 -12.97 -0.79 -16.34
CA LEU A 265 -12.18 -2.02 -16.34
C LEU A 265 -11.48 -2.25 -14.98
N ASN A 266 -11.06 -1.17 -14.29
CA ASN A 266 -10.36 -1.28 -13.01
C ASN A 266 -11.31 -1.39 -11.81
N TYR A 267 -12.46 -0.70 -11.83
CA TYR A 267 -13.36 -0.57 -10.68
C TYR A 267 -14.76 -1.18 -10.91
N GLY A 268 -14.99 -1.88 -12.01
CA GLY A 268 -16.28 -2.52 -12.31
C GLY A 268 -17.41 -1.56 -12.67
N LEU A 269 -17.34 -0.29 -12.28
CA LEU A 269 -18.35 0.76 -12.48
C LEU A 269 -17.81 1.92 -13.30
N SER A 270 -18.69 2.61 -14.05
CA SER A 270 -18.30 3.89 -14.64
C SER A 270 -18.07 4.95 -13.56
N PRO A 271 -17.24 6.00 -13.81
CA PRO A 271 -16.93 7.03 -12.81
C PRO A 271 -18.15 7.65 -12.14
N LEU A 272 -19.19 7.97 -12.90
CA LEU A 272 -20.42 8.54 -12.35
C LEU A 272 -21.18 7.56 -11.48
N LYS A 273 -21.29 6.29 -11.90
CA LYS A 273 -21.92 5.24 -11.10
C LYS A 273 -21.12 4.95 -9.82
N TYR A 274 -19.81 4.96 -9.91
CA TYR A 274 -18.91 4.80 -8.76
C TYR A 274 -19.16 5.88 -7.71
N ARG A 275 -19.18 7.15 -8.10
CA ARG A 275 -19.54 8.29 -7.23
C ARG A 275 -20.88 8.08 -6.55
N THR A 276 -21.93 7.76 -7.34
CA THR A 276 -23.31 7.63 -6.82
C THR A 276 -23.43 6.45 -5.84
N PHE A 277 -22.74 5.36 -6.09
CA PHE A 277 -22.75 4.18 -5.23
C PHE A 277 -22.16 4.51 -3.85
N HIS A 278 -20.98 5.08 -3.80
CA HIS A 278 -20.31 5.41 -2.55
C HIS A 278 -20.94 6.60 -1.79
N SER A 279 -21.53 7.57 -2.49
CA SER A 279 -22.27 8.66 -1.82
C SER A 279 -23.51 8.17 -1.07
N LYS A 280 -24.17 7.11 -1.53
CA LYS A 280 -25.32 6.52 -0.86
C LYS A 280 -24.92 5.72 0.39
N THR A 281 -23.78 5.06 0.38
CA THR A 281 -23.27 4.31 1.52
C THR A 281 -22.96 5.24 2.68
N ILE A 282 -22.29 6.38 2.43
CA ILE A 282 -21.98 7.38 3.47
C ILE A 282 -23.25 8.00 4.08
N CYS A 283 -24.32 8.19 3.31
CA CYS A 283 -25.59 8.73 3.84
C CYS A 283 -26.37 7.72 4.70
N ASN A 284 -26.26 6.43 4.43
CA ASN A 284 -26.96 5.40 5.23
C ASN A 284 -26.28 5.21 6.60
N ASP A 285 -24.96 5.22 6.67
CA ASP A 285 -24.20 5.11 7.93
C ASP A 285 -24.39 6.35 8.85
N ALA A 286 -24.81 7.48 8.29
CA ALA A 286 -25.12 8.71 9.04
C ALA A 286 -26.56 8.76 9.62
N ILE A 287 -27.45 7.86 9.19
CA ILE A 287 -28.86 7.81 9.63
C ILE A 287 -29.06 6.75 10.74
N GLU A 288 -28.12 5.80 10.88
CA GLU A 288 -28.17 4.75 11.93
C GLU A 288 -27.33 5.08 13.19
N LYS A 289 -26.83 6.31 13.31
CA LYS A 289 -26.25 6.89 14.53
C LYS A 289 -27.17 8.01 15.03
#